data_17142331fcbb8ac3ecf2038ef028e325
#
_entry.id   17142331fcbb8ac3ecf2038ef028e325
#
_cell.length_a   1.000
_cell.length_b   1.000
_cell.length_c   1.000
_cell.angle_alpha   90.00
_cell.angle_beta   90.00
_cell.angle_gamma   90.00
#
_symmetry.space_group_name_H-M   'P 1'
#
loop_
_entity.id
_entity.type
_entity.pdbx_description
1 polymer ?
#
loop_
_entity_poly.entity_id
_entity_poly.type
_entity_poly.pdbx_seq_one_letter_code
_entity_poly.pdbx_strand_id
1 'polypeptide(L)'
;MKSSFVTTAKKAALKGAAVVSMACALVGLMACSPSKQETAQQSTTVQSESGYTLVTKGHLTVVAELGFQPFEYFEGNSTTPVGFDVDLITEIAKRLNLEVTYLPNQKFDTLVPTIKQGGKADVAIAGITITDERSQEVDFTTSYLDSNQSLVVKSGSTETEQTLNDASKKVVVQTGTSGEDWAKENLPNATIVSVDDVAAAMAGVQTGLYDAMVIDLPVASNLISTSYSDLTIAKEIPTGEQYGIAVSKDNPALTEAINKVLADMEKDGTMTALKTKWFGSNT
;
A
#
# COMPACT_ATOMS: atom_id res chain seq x y z
N MET A 1 9.18 -55.06 -24.57
CA MET A 1 8.36 -55.97 -23.76
C MET A 1 7.27 -55.10 -23.18
N LYS A 2 6.11 -54.98 -23.83
CA LYS A 2 4.84 -55.68 -23.70
C LYS A 2 4.47 -55.90 -22.22
N SER A 3 3.45 -55.23 -21.68
CA SER A 3 2.08 -55.78 -21.70
C SER A 3 1.06 -54.74 -21.27
N SER A 4 0.07 -54.63 -22.07
CA SER A 4 -1.23 -54.01 -21.98
C SER A 4 -2.17 -54.86 -21.11
N PHE A 5 -3.12 -54.26 -20.37
CA PHE A 5 -4.43 -54.90 -20.11
C PHE A 5 -5.52 -53.84 -20.02
N VAL A 6 -6.44 -53.96 -20.97
CA VAL A 6 -7.77 -53.36 -21.10
C VAL A 6 -8.78 -54.40 -20.59
N THR A 7 -9.83 -53.99 -19.90
CA THR A 7 -11.15 -54.65 -19.87
C THR A 7 -12.18 -53.72 -19.24
N THR A 8 -13.04 -53.02 -19.95
CA THR A 8 -14.33 -53.38 -20.54
C THR A 8 -15.51 -53.39 -19.56
N ALA A 9 -16.45 -52.58 -19.89
CA ALA A 9 -17.79 -52.21 -19.46
C ALA A 9 -18.75 -53.31 -18.97
N LYS A 10 -19.79 -52.90 -18.22
CA LYS A 10 -21.16 -53.38 -18.46
C LYS A 10 -22.21 -52.35 -17.97
N LYS A 11 -23.10 -52.01 -18.93
CA LYS A 11 -24.39 -51.34 -18.76
C LYS A 11 -25.43 -52.30 -18.16
N ALA A 12 -26.36 -51.77 -17.33
CA ALA A 12 -27.70 -52.32 -17.26
C ALA A 12 -28.69 -51.20 -16.91
N ALA A 13 -29.61 -50.98 -17.81
CA ALA A 13 -30.81 -50.15 -17.63
C ALA A 13 -31.99 -51.08 -17.26
N LEU A 14 -32.87 -50.62 -16.40
CA LEU A 14 -34.27 -51.08 -16.49
C LEU A 14 -35.27 -50.03 -15.98
N LYS A 15 -36.37 -50.00 -16.69
CA LYS A 15 -37.53 -49.09 -16.70
C LYS A 15 -38.58 -49.44 -15.62
N GLY A 16 -39.48 -48.47 -15.39
CA GLY A 16 -40.89 -48.72 -14.98
C GLY A 16 -41.27 -47.79 -13.80
N ALA A 17 -42.03 -46.81 -13.99
CA ALA A 17 -43.42 -46.53 -14.29
C ALA A 17 -44.29 -46.36 -13.04
N ALA A 18 -44.78 -45.15 -12.88
CA ALA A 18 -46.17 -44.69 -12.68
C ALA A 18 -46.86 -44.79 -11.29
N VAL A 19 -47.22 -43.60 -10.81
CA VAL A 19 -48.59 -43.11 -10.45
C VAL A 19 -49.12 -43.37 -9.03
N VAL A 20 -49.59 -42.28 -8.46
CA VAL A 20 -50.84 -41.95 -7.75
C VAL A 20 -50.64 -41.22 -6.40
N SER A 21 -51.29 -40.11 -6.36
CA SER A 21 -51.61 -39.18 -5.28
C SER A 21 -52.12 -39.81 -3.99
N MET A 22 -51.78 -39.16 -2.85
CA MET A 22 -52.82 -38.77 -1.86
C MET A 22 -52.23 -37.91 -0.72
N ALA A 23 -52.90 -36.84 -0.42
CA ALA A 23 -52.63 -35.92 0.66
C ALA A 23 -52.94 -36.53 2.04
N CYS A 24 -52.10 -36.28 3.02
CA CYS A 24 -52.51 -36.24 4.42
C CYS A 24 -51.54 -35.36 5.20
N ALA A 25 -52.09 -34.33 5.80
CA ALA A 25 -51.43 -33.46 6.77
C ALA A 25 -51.21 -34.19 8.10
N LEU A 26 -50.00 -34.16 8.64
CA LEU A 26 -49.75 -34.39 10.07
C LEU A 26 -48.55 -33.58 10.53
N VAL A 27 -48.83 -32.83 11.57
CA VAL A 27 -47.92 -31.98 12.34
C VAL A 27 -46.85 -32.87 13.02
N GLY A 28 -45.57 -32.62 12.77
CA GLY A 28 -44.49 -33.31 13.42
C GLY A 28 -43.37 -32.32 13.81
N LEU A 29 -43.11 -32.26 15.09
CA LEU A 29 -42.10 -31.42 15.77
C LEU A 29 -40.72 -31.59 15.16
N MET A 30 -40.11 -30.48 14.75
CA MET A 30 -38.72 -30.38 14.28
C MET A 30 -37.75 -30.34 15.44
N ALA A 31 -36.86 -31.29 15.51
CA ALA A 31 -35.61 -31.20 16.25
C ALA A 31 -34.60 -30.44 15.37
N CYS A 32 -34.18 -29.25 15.77
CA CYS A 32 -33.13 -28.49 15.12
C CYS A 32 -31.75 -29.04 15.48
N SER A 33 -31.03 -29.58 14.51
CA SER A 33 -29.57 -29.67 14.54
C SER A 33 -28.96 -28.42 13.91
N PRO A 34 -27.98 -27.76 14.55
CA PRO A 34 -27.33 -26.61 13.93
C PRO A 34 -26.26 -27.08 12.95
N SER A 35 -26.53 -26.99 11.66
CA SER A 35 -25.49 -27.02 10.65
C SER A 35 -24.72 -25.69 10.72
N LYS A 36 -23.41 -25.73 10.96
CA LYS A 36 -22.49 -24.61 10.80
C LYS A 36 -22.51 -24.19 9.32
N GLN A 37 -23.22 -23.12 9.05
CA GLN A 37 -23.10 -22.39 7.79
C GLN A 37 -21.94 -21.43 7.97
N GLU A 38 -20.82 -21.69 7.31
CA GLU A 38 -19.76 -20.70 7.11
C GLU A 38 -20.38 -19.56 6.31
N THR A 39 -20.63 -18.47 7.02
CA THR A 39 -21.07 -17.22 6.39
C THR A 39 -19.86 -16.62 5.72
N ALA A 40 -19.79 -16.73 4.39
CA ALA A 40 -18.92 -15.88 3.61
C ALA A 40 -19.29 -14.42 3.93
N GLN A 41 -18.39 -13.70 4.58
CA GLN A 41 -18.52 -12.30 4.90
C GLN A 41 -18.48 -11.52 3.59
N GLN A 42 -19.62 -11.27 3.02
CA GLN A 42 -19.81 -10.36 1.91
C GLN A 42 -19.59 -8.96 2.45
N SER A 43 -18.48 -8.32 2.06
CA SER A 43 -18.19 -6.91 2.35
C SER A 43 -19.28 -6.06 1.71
N THR A 44 -20.25 -5.61 2.49
CA THR A 44 -21.29 -4.68 2.07
C THR A 44 -20.74 -3.28 2.19
N THR A 45 -20.34 -2.66 1.08
CA THR A 45 -20.08 -1.23 0.99
C THR A 45 -21.33 -0.44 1.39
N VAL A 46 -21.20 0.50 2.31
CA VAL A 46 -22.31 1.32 2.81
C VAL A 46 -22.14 2.75 2.31
N GLN A 47 -23.10 3.22 1.52
CA GLN A 47 -23.12 4.59 1.03
C GLN A 47 -23.35 5.57 2.18
N SER A 48 -22.50 6.60 2.28
CA SER A 48 -22.64 7.69 3.24
C SER A 48 -23.65 8.74 2.72
N GLU A 49 -24.17 9.59 3.59
CA GLU A 49 -25.01 10.74 3.19
C GLU A 49 -24.25 11.73 2.29
N SER A 50 -22.92 11.70 2.27
CA SER A 50 -22.03 12.51 1.44
C SER A 50 -21.78 11.94 0.03
N GLY A 51 -22.44 10.84 -0.35
CA GLY A 51 -22.39 10.30 -1.71
C GLY A 51 -21.25 9.32 -2.01
N TYR A 52 -20.25 9.17 -1.14
CA TYR A 52 -19.20 8.14 -1.27
C TYR A 52 -19.53 6.87 -0.50
N THR A 53 -18.89 5.77 -0.88
CA THR A 53 -19.01 4.47 -0.21
C THR A 53 -17.81 4.21 0.70
N LEU A 54 -18.02 3.45 1.78
CA LEU A 54 -16.98 3.03 2.71
C LEU A 54 -17.03 1.51 2.90
N VAL A 55 -15.87 0.91 3.11
CA VAL A 55 -15.75 -0.52 3.45
C VAL A 55 -16.46 -0.81 4.78
N THR A 56 -16.29 0.10 5.75
CA THR A 56 -16.97 0.03 7.05
C THR A 56 -17.64 1.36 7.34
N LYS A 57 -18.95 1.34 7.61
CA LYS A 57 -19.71 2.55 7.91
C LYS A 57 -19.09 3.33 9.08
N GLY A 58 -18.82 4.62 8.87
CA GLY A 58 -18.27 5.52 9.88
C GLY A 58 -16.76 5.42 10.06
N HIS A 59 -16.08 4.53 9.31
CA HIS A 59 -14.64 4.37 9.36
C HIS A 59 -14.01 4.62 8.00
N LEU A 60 -12.89 5.34 7.99
CA LEU A 60 -11.98 5.41 6.86
C LEU A 60 -10.97 4.26 7.00
N THR A 61 -11.12 3.22 6.21
CA THR A 61 -10.25 2.05 6.25
C THR A 61 -9.01 2.32 5.40
N VAL A 62 -7.85 2.34 6.06
CA VAL A 62 -6.56 2.71 5.49
C VAL A 62 -5.69 1.48 5.29
N VAL A 63 -5.08 1.33 4.12
CA VAL A 63 -3.96 0.43 3.87
C VAL A 63 -2.69 1.25 3.73
N ALA A 64 -1.61 0.83 4.40
CA ALA A 64 -0.32 1.49 4.42
C ALA A 64 0.81 0.47 4.61
N GLU A 65 2.04 0.89 4.29
CA GLU A 65 3.25 0.22 4.73
C GLU A 65 3.79 0.96 5.97
N LEU A 66 3.76 0.30 7.13
CA LEU A 66 4.09 0.94 8.40
C LEU A 66 5.58 0.75 8.75
N GLY A 67 6.46 1.32 7.93
CA GLY A 67 7.91 1.24 8.04
C GLY A 67 8.68 2.38 7.37
N PHE A 68 7.97 3.43 6.90
CA PHE A 68 8.49 4.51 6.06
C PHE A 68 8.61 5.84 6.80
N GLN A 69 9.63 5.95 7.67
CA GLN A 69 9.86 7.18 8.47
C GLN A 69 10.27 8.36 7.59
N PRO A 70 9.73 9.58 7.82
CA PRO A 70 8.86 10.00 8.94
C PRO A 70 7.36 9.97 8.61
N PHE A 71 6.93 9.27 7.56
CA PHE A 71 5.55 9.30 7.05
C PHE A 71 4.60 8.39 7.84
N GLU A 72 4.91 7.09 7.94
CA GLU A 72 4.13 6.13 8.70
C GLU A 72 5.02 4.98 9.23
N TYR A 73 5.06 4.85 10.53
CA TYR A 73 5.91 3.86 11.20
C TYR A 73 5.44 3.58 12.62
N PHE A 74 5.99 2.52 13.22
CA PHE A 74 5.81 2.24 14.63
C PHE A 74 6.98 2.78 15.44
N GLU A 75 6.71 3.55 16.48
CA GLU A 75 7.74 4.04 17.40
C GLU A 75 8.02 3.02 18.49
N GLY A 76 9.24 2.51 18.54
CA GLY A 76 9.67 1.51 19.53
C GLY A 76 8.82 0.25 19.47
N ASN A 77 8.20 -0.11 20.60
CA ASN A 77 7.30 -1.27 20.71
C ASN A 77 5.81 -0.89 20.60
N SER A 78 5.50 0.29 20.09
CA SER A 78 4.10 0.73 19.89
C SER A 78 3.43 -0.14 18.83
N THR A 79 2.12 -0.36 19.01
CA THR A 79 1.24 -0.95 17.98
C THR A 79 0.36 0.11 17.30
N THR A 80 0.49 1.36 17.73
CA THR A 80 -0.18 2.51 17.12
C THR A 80 0.82 3.19 16.20
N PRO A 81 0.50 3.33 14.91
CA PRO A 81 1.37 4.01 13.97
C PRO A 81 1.43 5.51 14.27
N VAL A 82 2.55 6.12 13.92
CA VAL A 82 2.81 7.56 13.99
C VAL A 82 3.47 8.02 12.68
N GLY A 83 3.45 9.30 12.40
CA GLY A 83 4.09 9.87 11.21
C GLY A 83 3.26 10.96 10.57
N PHE A 84 3.84 11.60 9.55
CA PHE A 84 3.17 12.67 8.82
C PHE A 84 1.88 12.18 8.15
N ASP A 85 1.95 11.05 7.44
CA ASP A 85 0.79 10.45 6.75
C ASP A 85 -0.28 9.98 7.73
N VAL A 86 0.13 9.52 8.92
CA VAL A 86 -0.78 9.12 10.00
C VAL A 86 -1.55 10.32 10.54
N ASP A 87 -0.84 11.43 10.81
CA ASP A 87 -1.47 12.66 11.27
C ASP A 87 -2.39 13.25 10.19
N LEU A 88 -1.93 13.25 8.92
CA LEU A 88 -2.68 13.75 7.77
C LEU A 88 -4.00 13.00 7.59
N ILE A 89 -3.95 11.67 7.52
CA ILE A 89 -5.16 10.88 7.30
C ILE A 89 -6.11 10.92 8.51
N THR A 90 -5.56 11.07 9.72
CA THR A 90 -6.35 11.25 10.93
C THR A 90 -7.13 12.56 10.91
N GLU A 91 -6.48 13.66 10.51
CA GLU A 91 -7.17 14.97 10.40
C GLU A 91 -8.18 14.97 9.26
N ILE A 92 -7.88 14.32 8.12
CA ILE A 92 -8.83 14.13 7.02
C ILE A 92 -10.08 13.37 7.52
N ALA A 93 -9.89 12.22 8.16
CA ALA A 93 -10.99 11.41 8.67
C ALA A 93 -11.85 12.20 9.67
N LYS A 94 -11.22 12.91 10.61
CA LYS A 94 -11.91 13.77 11.57
C LYS A 94 -12.78 14.84 10.90
N ARG A 95 -12.29 15.51 9.85
CA ARG A 95 -13.07 16.52 9.10
C ARG A 95 -14.21 15.91 8.29
N LEU A 96 -14.07 14.64 7.89
CA LEU A 96 -15.14 13.86 7.26
C LEU A 96 -16.09 13.18 8.26
N ASN A 97 -15.89 13.42 9.58
CA ASN A 97 -16.62 12.76 10.68
C ASN A 97 -16.53 11.23 10.62
N LEU A 98 -15.31 10.72 10.34
CA LEU A 98 -14.96 9.30 10.28
C LEU A 98 -13.89 8.97 11.33
N GLU A 99 -13.82 7.69 11.72
CA GLU A 99 -12.73 7.12 12.51
C GLU A 99 -11.74 6.42 11.58
N VAL A 100 -10.44 6.53 11.85
CA VAL A 100 -9.42 5.81 11.09
C VAL A 100 -9.33 4.38 11.57
N THR A 101 -9.30 3.44 10.63
CA THR A 101 -9.02 2.02 10.88
C THR A 101 -7.93 1.56 9.93
N TYR A 102 -6.79 1.12 10.46
CA TYR A 102 -5.71 0.57 9.64
C TYR A 102 -5.91 -0.93 9.41
N LEU A 103 -5.69 -1.37 8.17
CA LEU A 103 -5.46 -2.78 7.89
C LEU A 103 -4.11 -3.22 8.51
N PRO A 104 -3.88 -4.53 8.69
CA PRO A 104 -2.54 -5.04 9.02
C PRO A 104 -1.51 -4.50 8.03
N ASN A 105 -0.29 -4.23 8.51
CA ASN A 105 0.82 -3.73 7.70
C ASN A 105 0.96 -4.50 6.38
N GLN A 106 1.09 -3.79 5.27
CA GLN A 106 1.23 -4.34 3.92
C GLN A 106 2.60 -3.97 3.34
N LYS A 107 3.02 -4.71 2.31
CA LYS A 107 4.17 -4.31 1.49
C LYS A 107 3.76 -3.19 0.54
N PHE A 108 4.69 -2.27 0.24
CA PHE A 108 4.43 -1.10 -0.59
C PHE A 108 3.84 -1.46 -1.97
N ASP A 109 4.43 -2.45 -2.66
CA ASP A 109 4.01 -2.91 -3.99
C ASP A 109 2.57 -3.47 -4.04
N THR A 110 1.97 -3.78 -2.87
CA THR A 110 0.61 -4.31 -2.78
C THR A 110 -0.45 -3.23 -2.53
N LEU A 111 -0.07 -1.99 -2.23
CA LEU A 111 -0.99 -0.92 -1.82
C LEU A 111 -1.95 -0.51 -2.95
N VAL A 112 -1.39 -0.11 -4.10
CA VAL A 112 -2.18 0.26 -5.29
C VAL A 112 -3.05 -0.91 -5.78
N PRO A 113 -2.54 -2.16 -5.91
CA PRO A 113 -3.37 -3.32 -6.22
C PRO A 113 -4.52 -3.56 -5.23
N THR A 114 -4.31 -3.32 -3.93
CA THR A 114 -5.36 -3.46 -2.90
C THR A 114 -6.50 -2.47 -3.13
N ILE A 115 -6.18 -1.20 -3.42
CA ILE A 115 -7.18 -0.17 -3.73
C ILE A 115 -7.90 -0.46 -5.05
N LYS A 116 -7.15 -0.86 -6.10
CA LYS A 116 -7.73 -1.26 -7.39
C LYS A 116 -8.73 -2.41 -7.25
N GLN A 117 -8.41 -3.42 -6.43
CA GLN A 117 -9.29 -4.56 -6.20
C GLN A 117 -10.61 -4.16 -5.52
N GLY A 118 -10.59 -3.10 -4.70
CA GLY A 118 -11.72 -2.61 -3.93
C GLY A 118 -12.15 -3.52 -2.77
N GLY A 119 -13.04 -3.01 -1.93
CA GLY A 119 -13.74 -3.78 -0.88
C GLY A 119 -12.89 -4.16 0.34
N LYS A 120 -11.61 -3.82 0.40
CA LYS A 120 -10.74 -4.09 1.56
C LYS A 120 -10.34 -2.82 2.29
N ALA A 121 -9.96 -1.78 1.56
CA ALA A 121 -9.60 -0.48 2.08
C ALA A 121 -10.30 0.61 1.28
N ASP A 122 -10.51 1.76 1.90
CA ASP A 122 -11.07 2.94 1.27
C ASP A 122 -9.98 3.77 0.60
N VAL A 123 -8.80 3.84 1.25
CA VAL A 123 -7.66 4.63 0.80
C VAL A 123 -6.34 3.91 1.06
N ALA A 124 -5.31 4.22 0.25
CA ALA A 124 -3.91 3.92 0.57
C ALA A 124 -3.13 5.23 0.72
N ILE A 125 -2.33 5.32 1.79
CA ILE A 125 -1.42 6.43 2.06
C ILE A 125 -0.12 5.88 2.63
N ALA A 126 1.00 6.17 1.97
CA ALA A 126 2.35 5.70 2.33
C ALA A 126 3.40 6.39 1.44
N GLY A 127 3.45 7.73 1.42
CA GLY A 127 4.36 8.45 0.51
C GLY A 127 4.21 8.02 -0.95
N ILE A 128 2.99 7.71 -1.41
CA ILE A 128 2.78 7.12 -2.74
C ILE A 128 2.93 8.19 -3.81
N THR A 129 3.98 8.10 -4.62
CA THR A 129 4.19 8.96 -5.77
C THR A 129 3.07 8.79 -6.80
N ILE A 130 2.46 9.91 -7.20
CA ILE A 130 1.51 9.95 -8.31
C ILE A 130 2.27 9.72 -9.60
N THR A 131 2.01 8.61 -10.30
CA THR A 131 2.57 8.31 -11.62
C THR A 131 1.46 8.04 -12.62
N ASP A 132 1.76 8.18 -13.91
CA ASP A 132 0.81 7.86 -14.99
C ASP A 132 0.38 6.40 -14.93
N GLU A 133 1.31 5.49 -14.63
CA GLU A 133 1.04 4.05 -14.51
C GLU A 133 0.06 3.78 -13.36
N ARG A 134 0.34 4.27 -12.16
CA ARG A 134 -0.53 4.11 -10.99
C ARG A 134 -1.88 4.79 -11.20
N SER A 135 -1.91 5.94 -11.89
CA SER A 135 -3.13 6.69 -12.21
C SER A 135 -4.03 5.96 -13.23
N GLN A 136 -3.52 4.99 -13.97
CA GLN A 136 -4.36 4.09 -14.78
C GLN A 136 -5.12 3.08 -13.91
N GLU A 137 -4.57 2.73 -12.76
CA GLU A 137 -5.10 1.70 -11.87
C GLU A 137 -6.06 2.25 -10.80
N VAL A 138 -5.73 3.41 -10.22
CA VAL A 138 -6.48 4.06 -9.12
C VAL A 138 -6.64 5.56 -9.40
N ASP A 139 -7.54 6.22 -8.66
CA ASP A 139 -7.56 7.67 -8.57
C ASP A 139 -6.58 8.13 -7.48
N PHE A 140 -5.99 9.30 -7.68
CA PHE A 140 -5.24 9.99 -6.66
C PHE A 140 -5.94 11.28 -6.24
N THR A 141 -5.77 11.66 -4.98
CA THR A 141 -6.09 13.00 -4.53
C THR A 141 -5.16 14.03 -5.20
N THR A 142 -5.46 15.32 -5.01
CA THR A 142 -4.43 16.36 -5.19
C THR A 142 -3.22 16.03 -4.33
N SER A 143 -2.02 16.40 -4.80
CA SER A 143 -0.79 16.12 -4.05
C SER A 143 -0.82 16.82 -2.70
N TYR A 144 -0.25 16.16 -1.68
CA TYR A 144 -0.12 16.72 -0.34
C TYR A 144 1.34 17.07 0.01
N LEU A 145 2.32 16.53 -0.73
CA LEU A 145 3.75 16.79 -0.55
C LEU A 145 4.51 16.61 -1.87
N ASP A 146 5.45 17.51 -2.14
CA ASP A 146 6.43 17.33 -3.21
C ASP A 146 7.63 16.55 -2.68
N SER A 147 8.23 15.70 -3.53
CA SER A 147 9.40 14.90 -3.21
C SER A 147 10.39 14.85 -4.37
N ASN A 148 11.60 14.44 -4.06
CA ASN A 148 12.63 14.04 -5.00
C ASN A 148 13.17 12.67 -4.57
N GLN A 149 13.89 12.00 -5.45
CA GLN A 149 14.68 10.83 -5.09
C GLN A 149 16.05 11.26 -4.55
N SER A 150 16.75 10.34 -3.93
CA SER A 150 18.10 10.55 -3.43
C SER A 150 18.97 9.32 -3.64
N LEU A 151 20.27 9.55 -3.81
CA LEU A 151 21.29 8.53 -3.84
C LEU A 151 22.00 8.51 -2.49
N VAL A 152 21.78 7.47 -1.71
CA VAL A 152 22.39 7.27 -0.38
C VAL A 152 23.56 6.33 -0.50
N VAL A 153 24.69 6.73 0.09
CA VAL A 153 25.93 5.94 0.14
C VAL A 153 26.54 5.99 1.54
N LYS A 154 27.54 5.16 1.80
CA LYS A 154 28.33 5.25 3.03
C LYS A 154 29.10 6.56 3.08
N SER A 155 29.18 7.20 4.24
CA SER A 155 29.94 8.44 4.44
C SER A 155 31.42 8.25 4.06
N GLY A 156 31.95 9.19 3.29
CA GLY A 156 33.30 9.09 2.71
C GLY A 156 33.40 8.26 1.43
N SER A 157 32.31 7.70 0.94
CA SER A 157 32.24 7.08 -0.39
C SER A 157 32.46 8.13 -1.48
N THR A 158 33.09 7.73 -2.57
CA THR A 158 33.26 8.55 -3.80
C THR A 158 32.32 8.12 -4.90
N GLU A 159 31.35 7.26 -4.59
CA GLU A 159 30.39 6.77 -5.57
C GLU A 159 29.50 7.90 -6.10
N THR A 160 29.27 7.86 -7.39
CA THR A 160 28.40 8.75 -8.17
C THR A 160 27.49 7.89 -9.04
N GLU A 161 26.49 8.48 -9.68
CA GLU A 161 25.66 7.76 -10.66
C GLU A 161 26.51 7.08 -11.75
N GLN A 162 27.56 7.76 -12.21
CA GLN A 162 28.46 7.21 -13.24
C GLN A 162 29.23 5.98 -12.76
N THR A 163 29.78 6.04 -11.53
CA THR A 163 30.55 4.91 -10.98
C THR A 163 29.66 3.77 -10.53
N LEU A 164 28.43 4.06 -10.11
CA LEU A 164 27.44 3.06 -9.73
C LEU A 164 26.82 2.33 -10.93
N ASN A 165 26.85 2.92 -12.13
CA ASN A 165 26.35 2.28 -13.35
C ASN A 165 27.36 1.28 -13.93
N ASP A 166 27.75 0.29 -13.13
CA ASP A 166 28.72 -0.75 -13.46
C ASP A 166 28.25 -2.11 -12.94
N ALA A 167 28.55 -3.19 -13.69
CA ALA A 167 28.09 -4.54 -13.37
C ALA A 167 28.61 -5.11 -12.03
N SER A 168 29.70 -4.55 -11.49
CA SER A 168 30.22 -4.90 -10.17
C SER A 168 29.47 -4.23 -9.01
N LYS A 169 28.62 -3.25 -9.30
CA LYS A 169 27.92 -2.43 -8.30
C LYS A 169 26.52 -3.00 -8.01
N LYS A 170 26.15 -2.92 -6.74
CA LYS A 170 24.83 -3.30 -6.23
C LYS A 170 24.14 -2.08 -5.66
N VAL A 171 23.05 -1.67 -6.28
CA VAL A 171 22.20 -0.59 -5.81
C VAL A 171 20.91 -1.17 -5.28
N VAL A 172 20.62 -0.96 -3.99
CA VAL A 172 19.39 -1.43 -3.36
C VAL A 172 18.29 -0.39 -3.52
N VAL A 173 17.08 -0.88 -3.71
CA VAL A 173 15.85 -0.09 -3.84
C VAL A 173 14.72 -0.78 -3.11
N GLN A 174 13.65 -0.05 -2.78
CA GLN A 174 12.44 -0.70 -2.29
C GLN A 174 11.58 -1.17 -3.47
N THR A 175 11.03 -2.37 -3.34
CA THR A 175 10.21 -3.03 -4.38
C THR A 175 8.97 -2.20 -4.72
N GLY A 176 8.72 -1.96 -6.02
CA GLY A 176 7.53 -1.30 -6.54
C GLY A 176 7.51 0.22 -6.38
N THR A 177 8.65 0.86 -6.04
CA THR A 177 8.76 2.31 -5.88
C THR A 177 9.19 3.00 -7.18
N SER A 178 8.93 4.31 -7.27
CA SER A 178 9.48 5.18 -8.33
C SER A 178 11.01 5.23 -8.29
N GLY A 179 11.61 5.09 -7.10
CA GLY A 179 13.05 4.96 -6.93
C GLY A 179 13.62 3.70 -7.57
N GLU A 180 12.89 2.57 -7.52
CA GLU A 180 13.25 1.35 -8.24
C GLU A 180 13.23 1.56 -9.75
N ASP A 181 12.18 2.21 -10.26
CA ASP A 181 12.04 2.49 -11.69
C ASP A 181 13.14 3.43 -12.17
N TRP A 182 13.41 4.50 -11.40
CA TRP A 182 14.51 5.41 -11.68
C TRP A 182 15.86 4.68 -11.73
N ALA A 183 16.13 3.81 -10.76
CA ALA A 183 17.39 3.07 -10.70
C ALA A 183 17.57 2.13 -11.89
N LYS A 184 16.52 1.40 -12.29
CA LYS A 184 16.55 0.51 -13.46
C LYS A 184 16.78 1.28 -14.77
N GLU A 185 16.19 2.48 -14.90
CA GLU A 185 16.32 3.30 -16.09
C GLU A 185 17.69 3.97 -16.18
N ASN A 186 18.19 4.53 -15.08
CA ASN A 186 19.37 5.40 -15.07
C ASN A 186 20.68 4.66 -14.71
N LEU A 187 20.59 3.46 -14.11
CA LEU A 187 21.73 2.62 -13.76
C LEU A 187 21.61 1.22 -14.43
N PRO A 188 21.42 1.14 -15.77
CA PRO A 188 21.10 -0.11 -16.44
C PRO A 188 22.23 -1.16 -16.42
N ASN A 189 23.46 -0.75 -16.10
CA ASN A 189 24.60 -1.68 -15.97
C ASN A 189 24.81 -2.17 -14.53
N ALA A 190 24.21 -1.53 -13.53
CA ALA A 190 24.30 -1.96 -12.14
C ALA A 190 23.41 -3.17 -11.85
N THR A 191 23.75 -3.88 -10.79
CA THR A 191 22.83 -4.88 -10.21
C THR A 191 21.84 -4.18 -9.30
N ILE A 192 20.60 -4.00 -9.74
CA ILE A 192 19.54 -3.44 -8.91
C ILE A 192 18.97 -4.55 -8.03
N VAL A 193 18.98 -4.34 -6.71
CA VAL A 193 18.49 -5.30 -5.71
C VAL A 193 17.25 -4.73 -5.06
N SER A 194 16.09 -5.31 -5.39
CA SER A 194 14.80 -4.89 -4.82
C SER A 194 14.55 -5.63 -3.51
N VAL A 195 14.21 -4.89 -2.47
CA VAL A 195 13.85 -5.42 -1.14
C VAL A 195 12.58 -4.75 -0.64
N ASP A 196 11.88 -5.39 0.28
CA ASP A 196 10.62 -4.84 0.79
C ASP A 196 10.82 -3.88 1.98
N ASP A 197 11.90 -4.06 2.75
CA ASP A 197 12.16 -3.37 4.01
C ASP A 197 13.22 -2.29 3.86
N VAL A 198 12.83 -1.03 4.05
CA VAL A 198 13.70 0.14 3.93
C VAL A 198 14.83 0.12 4.99
N ALA A 199 14.54 -0.30 6.22
CA ALA A 199 15.55 -0.36 7.26
C ALA A 199 16.60 -1.42 6.95
N ALA A 200 16.19 -2.58 6.41
CA ALA A 200 17.12 -3.60 5.93
C ALA A 200 17.97 -3.11 4.75
N ALA A 201 17.39 -2.34 3.82
CA ALA A 201 18.14 -1.73 2.72
C ALA A 201 19.21 -0.75 3.23
N MET A 202 18.83 0.17 4.12
CA MET A 202 19.76 1.14 4.74
C MET A 202 20.88 0.43 5.51
N ALA A 203 20.56 -0.59 6.31
CA ALA A 203 21.56 -1.42 7.01
C ALA A 203 22.48 -2.16 6.03
N GLY A 204 21.97 -2.56 4.88
CA GLY A 204 22.75 -3.17 3.82
C GLY A 204 23.80 -2.21 3.23
N VAL A 205 23.45 -0.95 3.01
CA VAL A 205 24.43 0.09 2.59
C VAL A 205 25.42 0.37 3.71
N GLN A 206 24.96 0.49 4.95
CA GLN A 206 25.80 0.72 6.12
C GLN A 206 26.88 -0.36 6.29
N THR A 207 26.54 -1.60 6.10
CA THR A 207 27.45 -2.75 6.24
C THR A 207 28.29 -3.03 4.99
N GLY A 208 28.01 -2.35 3.86
CA GLY A 208 28.70 -2.57 2.59
C GLY A 208 28.23 -3.80 1.81
N LEU A 209 27.04 -4.33 2.12
CA LEU A 209 26.37 -5.36 1.32
C LEU A 209 25.92 -4.78 -0.04
N TYR A 210 25.52 -3.49 0.00
CA TYR A 210 25.18 -2.70 -1.16
C TYR A 210 26.07 -1.46 -1.25
N ASP A 211 26.37 -1.01 -2.47
CA ASP A 211 27.20 0.17 -2.74
C ASP A 211 26.41 1.47 -2.53
N ALA A 212 25.11 1.47 -2.81
CA ALA A 212 24.21 2.60 -2.67
C ALA A 212 22.74 2.16 -2.51
N MET A 213 21.89 3.12 -2.10
CA MET A 213 20.44 3.01 -2.14
C MET A 213 19.85 4.19 -2.89
N VAL A 214 18.82 3.93 -3.71
CA VAL A 214 17.91 4.98 -4.22
C VAL A 214 16.64 4.96 -3.39
N ILE A 215 16.29 6.11 -2.83
CA ILE A 215 15.13 6.28 -1.94
C ILE A 215 14.72 7.75 -1.91
N ASP A 216 13.46 7.99 -1.56
CA ASP A 216 12.89 9.33 -1.40
C ASP A 216 13.73 10.21 -0.46
N LEU A 217 13.99 11.43 -0.89
CA LEU A 217 14.83 12.39 -0.19
C LEU A 217 14.38 12.68 1.25
N PRO A 218 13.10 12.89 1.55
CA PRO A 218 12.65 13.13 2.93
C PRO A 218 12.92 11.93 3.85
N VAL A 219 12.78 10.71 3.34
CA VAL A 219 13.01 9.46 4.08
C VAL A 219 14.50 9.28 4.34
N ALA A 220 15.35 9.44 3.31
CA ALA A 220 16.79 9.40 3.45
C ALA A 220 17.29 10.40 4.48
N SER A 221 16.83 11.67 4.40
CA SER A 221 17.20 12.74 5.30
C SER A 221 16.85 12.43 6.76
N ASN A 222 15.63 11.91 6.98
CA ASN A 222 15.19 11.51 8.32
C ASN A 222 16.01 10.33 8.86
N LEU A 223 16.13 9.24 8.11
CA LEU A 223 16.82 8.04 8.57
C LEU A 223 18.31 8.27 8.82
N ILE A 224 18.99 9.07 7.99
CA ILE A 224 20.37 9.44 8.19
C ILE A 224 20.52 10.26 9.47
N SER A 225 19.65 11.23 9.72
CA SER A 225 19.73 12.08 10.90
C SER A 225 19.41 11.37 12.21
N THR A 226 18.60 10.31 12.17
CA THR A 226 18.09 9.63 13.37
C THR A 226 18.75 8.29 13.67
N SER A 227 19.12 7.52 12.64
CA SER A 227 19.45 6.10 12.80
C SER A 227 20.70 5.63 12.04
N TYR A 228 21.08 6.31 10.95
CA TYR A 228 22.16 5.88 10.04
C TYR A 228 23.18 7.00 9.79
N SER A 229 23.73 7.59 10.85
CA SER A 229 24.63 8.75 10.79
C SER A 229 25.97 8.50 10.05
N ASP A 230 26.30 7.27 9.75
CA ASP A 230 27.45 6.87 8.93
C ASP A 230 27.10 6.70 7.44
N LEU A 231 25.87 7.01 7.06
CA LEU A 231 25.45 7.18 5.67
C LEU A 231 25.36 8.66 5.31
N THR A 232 25.31 8.94 4.01
CA THR A 232 25.16 10.31 3.49
C THR A 232 24.38 10.29 2.18
N ILE A 233 23.68 11.39 1.90
CA ILE A 233 23.08 11.64 0.59
C ILE A 233 24.22 12.15 -0.31
N ALA A 234 24.66 11.30 -1.25
CA ALA A 234 25.67 11.66 -2.25
C ALA A 234 25.10 12.61 -3.31
N LYS A 235 23.82 12.46 -3.62
CA LYS A 235 23.11 13.27 -4.62
C LYS A 235 21.62 13.31 -4.34
N GLU A 236 21.03 14.49 -4.42
CA GLU A 236 19.61 14.68 -4.62
C GLU A 236 19.32 14.51 -6.11
N ILE A 237 18.28 13.73 -6.42
CA ILE A 237 17.82 13.43 -7.78
C ILE A 237 16.51 14.18 -8.00
N PRO A 238 16.51 15.30 -8.76
CA PRO A 238 15.34 16.16 -8.91
C PRO A 238 14.32 15.51 -9.85
N THR A 239 13.54 14.56 -9.33
CA THR A 239 12.48 13.86 -10.07
C THR A 239 11.19 14.68 -10.15
N GLY A 240 10.99 15.61 -9.21
CA GLY A 240 9.77 16.43 -9.14
C GLY A 240 8.53 15.58 -8.81
N GLU A 241 8.71 14.56 -8.01
CA GLU A 241 7.64 13.65 -7.59
C GLU A 241 6.66 14.34 -6.65
N GLN A 242 5.43 13.87 -6.69
CA GLN A 242 4.34 14.35 -5.84
C GLN A 242 3.63 13.19 -5.19
N TYR A 243 3.41 13.26 -3.87
CA TYR A 243 2.68 12.23 -3.14
C TYR A 243 1.18 12.51 -3.14
N GLY A 244 0.38 11.45 -3.33
CA GLY A 244 -1.06 11.48 -3.27
C GLY A 244 -1.64 10.32 -2.48
N ILE A 245 -2.87 10.49 -2.03
CA ILE A 245 -3.66 9.42 -1.42
C ILE A 245 -4.36 8.66 -2.54
N ALA A 246 -4.14 7.34 -2.62
CA ALA A 246 -4.78 6.50 -3.62
C ALA A 246 -6.19 6.10 -3.18
N VAL A 247 -7.16 6.21 -4.09
CA VAL A 247 -8.58 5.90 -3.89
C VAL A 247 -9.06 5.06 -5.07
N SER A 248 -10.04 4.18 -4.87
CA SER A 248 -10.61 3.41 -5.97
C SER A 248 -11.29 4.32 -6.99
N LYS A 249 -11.08 4.04 -8.29
CA LYS A 249 -11.79 4.70 -9.39
C LYS A 249 -13.32 4.53 -9.34
N ASP A 250 -13.79 3.52 -8.61
CA ASP A 250 -15.22 3.30 -8.40
C ASP A 250 -15.81 4.20 -7.30
N ASN A 251 -14.95 5.04 -6.64
CA ASN A 251 -15.35 5.91 -5.53
C ASN A 251 -14.87 7.37 -5.70
N PRO A 252 -15.12 8.01 -6.85
CA PRO A 252 -14.62 9.37 -7.13
C PRO A 252 -15.15 10.40 -6.14
N ALA A 253 -16.33 10.17 -5.56
CA ALA A 253 -16.90 11.06 -4.55
C ALA A 253 -16.06 11.09 -3.26
N LEU A 254 -15.35 9.98 -2.90
CA LEU A 254 -14.41 9.98 -1.78
C LEU A 254 -13.16 10.79 -2.13
N THR A 255 -12.65 10.66 -3.35
CA THR A 255 -11.51 11.46 -3.85
C THR A 255 -11.84 12.95 -3.77
N GLU A 256 -13.02 13.37 -4.24
CA GLU A 256 -13.46 14.76 -4.18
C GLU A 256 -13.63 15.26 -2.73
N ALA A 257 -14.19 14.43 -1.83
CA ALA A 257 -14.35 14.77 -0.43
C ALA A 257 -13.00 14.99 0.27
N ILE A 258 -12.00 14.11 0.00
CA ILE A 258 -10.65 14.24 0.53
C ILE A 258 -9.96 15.48 -0.06
N ASN A 259 -10.07 15.73 -1.35
CA ASN A 259 -9.49 16.90 -2.01
C ASN A 259 -10.01 18.22 -1.41
N LYS A 260 -11.30 18.27 -1.11
CA LYS A 260 -11.88 19.43 -0.41
C LYS A 260 -11.26 19.63 0.97
N VAL A 261 -11.08 18.55 1.71
CA VAL A 261 -10.45 18.63 3.05
C VAL A 261 -9.00 19.07 2.93
N LEU A 262 -8.22 18.55 1.98
CA LEU A 262 -6.84 18.99 1.73
C LEU A 262 -6.78 20.49 1.41
N ALA A 263 -7.66 20.98 0.55
CA ALA A 263 -7.73 22.40 0.22
C ALA A 263 -8.12 23.27 1.45
N ASP A 264 -9.03 22.80 2.30
CA ASP A 264 -9.39 23.47 3.54
C ASP A 264 -8.22 23.49 4.54
N MET A 265 -7.41 22.39 4.63
CA MET A 265 -6.22 22.31 5.48
C MET A 265 -5.09 23.22 5.00
N GLU A 266 -4.91 23.38 3.70
CA GLU A 266 -3.94 24.36 3.15
C GLU A 266 -4.40 25.79 3.51
N LYS A 267 -5.66 26.09 3.35
CA LYS A 267 -6.23 27.43 3.58
C LYS A 267 -6.20 27.86 5.05
N ASP A 268 -6.45 26.95 5.98
CA ASP A 268 -6.49 27.25 7.41
C ASP A 268 -5.15 27.10 8.13
N GLY A 269 -4.10 26.67 7.41
CA GLY A 269 -2.73 26.50 7.92
C GLY A 269 -2.47 25.17 8.61
N THR A 270 -3.44 24.26 8.67
CA THR A 270 -3.26 22.92 9.29
C THR A 270 -2.20 22.12 8.54
N MET A 271 -2.20 22.15 7.21
CA MET A 271 -1.19 21.46 6.40
C MET A 271 0.20 22.00 6.69
N THR A 272 0.38 23.32 6.72
CA THR A 272 1.66 23.97 7.09
C THR A 272 2.12 23.53 8.48
N ALA A 273 1.21 23.47 9.45
CA ALA A 273 1.53 23.02 10.81
C ALA A 273 2.01 21.55 10.83
N LEU A 274 1.37 20.66 10.06
CA LEU A 274 1.79 19.26 9.93
C LEU A 274 3.16 19.14 9.27
N LYS A 275 3.38 19.84 8.16
CA LYS A 275 4.69 19.88 7.47
C LYS A 275 5.79 20.38 8.42
N THR A 276 5.53 21.46 9.14
CA THR A 276 6.49 22.01 10.12
C THR A 276 6.78 21.03 11.27
N LYS A 277 5.76 20.31 11.75
CA LYS A 277 5.93 19.32 12.83
C LYS A 277 6.90 18.20 12.42
N TRP A 278 6.80 17.70 11.19
CA TRP A 278 7.50 16.49 10.75
C TRP A 278 8.79 16.76 9.98
N PHE A 279 8.87 17.88 9.26
CA PHE A 279 10.00 18.20 8.39
C PHE A 279 10.73 19.48 8.78
N GLY A 280 10.22 20.24 9.78
CA GLY A 280 10.80 21.52 10.19
C GLY A 280 10.27 22.71 9.39
N SER A 281 10.74 23.92 9.75
CA SER A 281 10.23 25.19 9.21
C SER A 281 10.74 25.57 7.81
N ASN A 282 11.51 24.73 7.15
CA ASN A 282 12.17 25.04 5.87
C ASN A 282 11.62 24.20 4.68
N THR A 283 10.44 23.64 4.81
CA THR A 283 9.76 22.87 3.74
C THR A 283 8.60 23.65 3.15
#